data_24935a716e4c6ed23d9c514f59bd32b7
#
_entry.id   24935a716e4c6ed23d9c514f59bd32b7
#
_cell.length_a   1.000
_cell.length_b   1.000
_cell.length_c   1.000
_cell.angle_alpha   90.00
_cell.angle_beta   90.00
_cell.angle_gamma   90.00
#
_symmetry.space_group_name_H-M   'P 1'
#
loop_
_entity.id
_entity.type
_entity.pdbx_description
1 polymer ?
#
loop_
_entity_poly.entity_id
_entity_poly.type
_entity_poly.pdbx_seq_one_letter_code
_entity_poly.pdbx_strand_id
1 'polypeptide(L)'
;MIALLLTAAGPALAQGVAFGGMRADTSAPVEVSADNLSVNQSDGSALFTGNVVIGQGEMRLSADEVTVEYAAGGQERIRSLTAVGSVTLVSGEDAAEAGQAVYDVDAGSVVLTGDVLLTQGQNVLSGDRVTVDLASGSAQVQGRVRSVLQPGGN
;
A
#
# COMPACT_ATOMS: atom_id res chain seq x y z
N MET A 1 -11.28 -57.79 1.10
CA MET A 1 -11.64 -56.49 0.52
C MET A 1 -11.15 -55.42 1.49
N ILE A 2 -10.04 -54.76 1.13
CA ILE A 2 -9.45 -53.69 1.94
C ILE A 2 -9.89 -52.39 1.26
N ALA A 3 -10.74 -51.61 1.94
CA ALA A 3 -11.14 -50.31 1.48
C ALA A 3 -10.04 -49.30 1.87
N LEU A 4 -9.35 -48.80 0.85
CA LEU A 4 -8.34 -47.75 1.00
C LEU A 4 -9.05 -46.39 1.11
N LEU A 5 -9.12 -45.84 2.32
CA LEU A 5 -9.60 -44.47 2.54
C LEU A 5 -8.49 -43.49 2.11
N LEU A 6 -8.69 -42.88 0.95
CA LEU A 6 -7.84 -41.77 0.50
C LEU A 6 -8.31 -40.50 1.21
N THR A 7 -7.57 -40.05 2.20
CA THR A 7 -7.78 -38.75 2.79
C THR A 7 -7.15 -37.72 1.85
N ALA A 8 -7.97 -37.04 1.09
CA ALA A 8 -7.53 -35.85 0.34
C ALA A 8 -7.30 -34.70 1.31
N ALA A 9 -6.04 -34.42 1.61
CA ALA A 9 -5.66 -33.16 2.26
C ALA A 9 -5.81 -32.05 1.22
N GLY A 10 -6.87 -31.27 1.34
CA GLY A 10 -7.05 -30.08 0.52
C GLY A 10 -5.99 -29.02 0.87
N PRO A 11 -5.51 -28.24 -0.10
CA PRO A 11 -4.59 -27.13 0.20
C PRO A 11 -5.28 -26.14 1.11
N ALA A 12 -4.63 -25.81 2.21
CA ALA A 12 -5.06 -24.72 3.06
C ALA A 12 -4.90 -23.43 2.24
N LEU A 13 -6.01 -22.90 1.75
CA LEU A 13 -6.02 -21.59 1.14
C LEU A 13 -5.69 -20.58 2.24
N ALA A 14 -4.51 -19.96 2.15
CA ALA A 14 -4.19 -18.80 2.96
C ALA A 14 -5.26 -17.74 2.63
N GLN A 15 -6.17 -17.52 3.56
CA GLN A 15 -7.20 -16.50 3.40
C GLN A 15 -6.55 -15.13 3.56
N GLY A 16 -6.23 -14.49 2.43
CA GLY A 16 -5.91 -13.09 2.41
C GLY A 16 -7.14 -12.30 2.84
N VAL A 17 -6.97 -11.40 3.79
CA VAL A 17 -8.05 -10.47 4.16
C VAL A 17 -8.25 -9.51 3.00
N ALA A 18 -9.41 -9.57 2.36
CA ALA A 18 -9.76 -8.64 1.29
C ALA A 18 -10.18 -7.30 1.92
N PHE A 19 -9.28 -6.32 1.91
CA PHE A 19 -9.65 -4.92 2.09
C PHE A 19 -10.08 -4.41 0.71
N GLY A 20 -11.36 -4.58 0.39
CA GLY A 20 -11.89 -4.38 -0.97
C GLY A 20 -11.84 -2.96 -1.51
N GLY A 21 -11.43 -1.97 -0.70
CA GLY A 21 -11.36 -0.57 -1.09
C GLY A 21 -9.97 -0.03 -1.40
N MET A 22 -8.90 -0.75 -1.09
CA MET A 22 -7.52 -0.29 -1.35
C MET A 22 -7.09 -0.45 -2.82
N ARG A 23 -8.04 -0.46 -3.72
CA ARG A 23 -7.75 -0.50 -5.15
C ARG A 23 -7.35 0.87 -5.65
N ALA A 24 -6.35 0.92 -6.53
CA ALA A 24 -6.02 2.10 -7.29
C ALA A 24 -6.12 1.80 -8.78
N ASP A 25 -6.52 2.79 -9.57
CA ASP A 25 -6.40 2.72 -11.01
C ASP A 25 -4.94 2.95 -11.39
N THR A 26 -4.17 1.86 -11.51
CA THR A 26 -2.74 1.91 -11.82
C THR A 26 -2.46 2.42 -13.23
N SER A 27 -3.48 2.55 -14.08
CA SER A 27 -3.37 3.17 -15.40
C SER A 27 -3.53 4.70 -15.35
N ALA A 28 -4.07 5.24 -14.25
CA ALA A 28 -4.20 6.67 -14.07
C ALA A 28 -2.83 7.33 -13.85
N PRO A 29 -2.65 8.60 -14.25
CA PRO A 29 -1.40 9.30 -13.98
C PRO A 29 -1.17 9.47 -12.49
N VAL A 30 0.10 9.41 -12.08
CA VAL A 30 0.52 9.72 -10.72
C VAL A 30 0.82 11.20 -10.64
N GLU A 31 0.14 11.89 -9.74
CA GLU A 31 0.34 13.32 -9.49
C GLU A 31 0.97 13.52 -8.12
N VAL A 32 1.98 14.37 -8.04
CA VAL A 32 2.67 14.68 -6.78
C VAL A 32 2.65 16.19 -6.56
N SER A 33 2.21 16.62 -5.37
CA SER A 33 2.28 18.02 -4.95
C SER A 33 3.00 18.13 -3.61
N ALA A 34 3.74 19.22 -3.42
CA ALA A 34 4.53 19.47 -2.20
C ALA A 34 4.89 20.95 -2.10
N ASP A 35 5.43 21.34 -0.95
CA ASP A 35 5.94 22.71 -0.77
C ASP A 35 7.26 22.93 -1.49
N ASN A 36 8.13 21.90 -1.52
CA ASN A 36 9.45 21.97 -2.13
C ASN A 36 9.77 20.75 -2.97
N LEU A 37 10.57 20.96 -4.01
CA LEU A 37 11.09 19.92 -4.87
C LEU A 37 12.60 20.11 -5.07
N SER A 38 13.36 19.03 -4.89
CA SER A 38 14.78 19.00 -5.19
C SER A 38 15.06 17.81 -6.12
N VAL A 39 15.87 18.03 -7.15
CA VAL A 39 16.23 16.98 -8.10
C VAL A 39 17.72 16.64 -7.95
N ASN A 40 18.02 15.36 -7.77
CA ASN A 40 19.38 14.86 -7.72
C ASN A 40 19.86 14.54 -9.14
N GLN A 41 20.82 15.30 -9.63
CA GLN A 41 21.34 15.13 -10.99
C GLN A 41 22.18 13.87 -11.17
N SER A 42 22.69 13.27 -10.07
CA SER A 42 23.53 12.07 -10.15
C SER A 42 22.74 10.82 -10.53
N ASP A 43 21.54 10.68 -9.99
CA ASP A 43 20.66 9.52 -10.21
C ASP A 43 19.30 9.88 -10.83
N GLY A 44 19.04 11.18 -11.03
CA GLY A 44 17.80 11.67 -11.59
C GLY A 44 16.60 11.61 -10.65
N SER A 45 16.81 11.20 -9.40
CA SER A 45 15.70 11.12 -8.42
C SER A 45 15.19 12.51 -8.04
N ALA A 46 13.92 12.57 -7.65
CA ALA A 46 13.28 13.79 -7.15
C ALA A 46 12.87 13.62 -5.69
N LEU A 47 13.14 14.63 -4.89
CA LEU A 47 12.76 14.68 -3.48
C LEU A 47 11.74 15.78 -3.27
N PHE A 48 10.55 15.39 -2.84
CA PHE A 48 9.48 16.30 -2.45
C PHE A 48 9.44 16.41 -0.94
N THR A 49 9.33 17.62 -0.41
CA THR A 49 9.26 17.86 1.03
C THR A 49 8.20 18.89 1.36
N GLY A 50 7.57 18.69 2.52
CA GLY A 50 6.55 19.59 3.05
C GLY A 50 5.16 19.34 2.46
N ASN A 51 4.25 18.83 3.27
CA ASN A 51 2.86 18.57 2.90
C ASN A 51 2.74 17.83 1.56
N VAL A 52 3.47 16.74 1.42
CA VAL A 52 3.49 15.99 0.16
C VAL A 52 2.19 15.20 0.02
N VAL A 53 1.56 15.31 -1.15
CA VAL A 53 0.37 14.53 -1.51
C VAL A 53 0.60 13.88 -2.86
N ILE A 54 0.41 12.58 -2.91
CA ILE A 54 0.44 11.78 -4.14
C ILE A 54 -0.98 11.34 -4.44
N GLY A 55 -1.42 11.55 -5.68
CA GLY A 55 -2.73 11.11 -6.16
C GLY A 55 -2.61 10.21 -7.37
N GLN A 56 -3.38 9.13 -7.38
CA GLN A 56 -3.55 8.27 -8.54
C GLN A 56 -4.97 7.73 -8.54
N GLY A 57 -5.81 8.18 -9.47
CA GLY A 57 -7.23 7.86 -9.43
C GLY A 57 -7.88 8.34 -8.13
N GLU A 58 -8.55 7.45 -7.42
CA GLU A 58 -9.15 7.74 -6.11
C GLU A 58 -8.19 7.61 -4.94
N MET A 59 -7.02 7.03 -5.17
CA MET A 59 -6.01 6.86 -4.15
C MET A 59 -5.31 8.18 -3.83
N ARG A 60 -5.13 8.45 -2.55
CA ARG A 60 -4.37 9.60 -2.05
C ARG A 60 -3.41 9.13 -0.97
N LEU A 61 -2.15 9.47 -1.11
CA LEU A 61 -1.13 9.25 -0.10
C LEU A 61 -0.55 10.59 0.32
N SER A 62 -0.49 10.83 1.61
CA SER A 62 0.16 12.02 2.18
C SER A 62 1.32 11.63 3.07
N ALA A 63 2.36 12.45 3.09
CA ALA A 63 3.57 12.21 3.87
C ALA A 63 4.32 13.53 4.09
N ASP A 64 5.33 13.50 4.96
CA ASP A 64 6.21 14.65 5.17
C ASP A 64 7.23 14.78 4.04
N GLU A 65 7.69 13.64 3.52
CA GLU A 65 8.73 13.58 2.50
C GLU A 65 8.48 12.42 1.55
N VAL A 66 8.70 12.63 0.25
CA VAL A 66 8.58 11.59 -0.75
C VAL A 66 9.75 11.66 -1.72
N THR A 67 10.43 10.53 -1.90
CA THR A 67 11.45 10.34 -2.93
C THR A 67 10.84 9.62 -4.12
N VAL A 68 11.01 10.18 -5.30
CA VAL A 68 10.57 9.58 -6.57
C VAL A 68 11.79 9.07 -7.32
N GLU A 69 11.81 7.79 -7.62
CA GLU A 69 12.85 7.16 -8.45
C GLU A 69 12.26 6.85 -9.83
N TYR A 70 13.02 7.18 -10.85
CA TYR A 70 12.60 6.95 -12.23
C TYR A 70 13.24 5.69 -12.80
N ALA A 71 12.57 5.09 -13.78
CA ALA A 71 13.10 3.95 -14.51
C ALA A 71 14.33 4.34 -15.32
N ALA A 72 15.17 3.37 -15.62
CA ALA A 72 16.37 3.60 -16.44
C ALA A 72 16.00 4.21 -17.79
N GLY A 73 16.71 5.25 -18.22
CA GLY A 73 16.49 5.93 -19.49
C GLY A 73 15.88 7.33 -19.39
N GLY A 74 15.61 7.86 -18.18
CA GLY A 74 15.17 9.23 -17.99
C GLY A 74 13.97 9.38 -17.04
N GLN A 75 13.40 10.59 -16.99
CA GLN A 75 12.34 10.96 -16.07
C GLN A 75 10.93 10.75 -16.65
N GLU A 76 10.79 9.96 -17.70
CA GLU A 76 9.50 9.75 -18.35
C GLU A 76 8.61 8.73 -17.63
N ARG A 77 9.22 7.84 -16.82
CA ARG A 77 8.49 6.77 -16.15
C ARG A 77 8.97 6.62 -14.71
N ILE A 78 8.04 6.71 -13.79
CA ILE A 78 8.30 6.47 -12.36
C ILE A 78 8.43 4.98 -12.13
N ARG A 79 9.50 4.58 -11.42
CA ARG A 79 9.72 3.21 -10.98
C ARG A 79 9.19 2.99 -9.57
N SER A 80 9.52 3.87 -8.64
CA SER A 80 9.08 3.75 -7.25
C SER A 80 8.93 5.11 -6.58
N LEU A 81 8.09 5.12 -5.55
CA LEU A 81 7.91 6.26 -4.66
C LEU A 81 8.09 5.77 -3.23
N THR A 82 8.94 6.47 -2.47
CA THR A 82 9.16 6.19 -1.05
C THR A 82 8.68 7.37 -0.23
N ALA A 83 7.65 7.16 0.58
CA ALA A 83 7.07 8.16 1.45
C ALA A 83 7.51 7.91 2.90
N VAL A 84 7.91 8.95 3.59
CA VAL A 84 8.40 8.88 4.97
C VAL A 84 7.77 9.99 5.80
N GLY A 85 7.40 9.64 7.03
CA GLY A 85 6.88 10.56 8.02
C GLY A 85 5.37 10.75 7.95
N SER A 86 4.67 10.30 8.97
CA SER A 86 3.21 10.43 9.11
C SER A 86 2.46 10.05 7.84
N VAL A 87 2.78 8.88 7.29
CA VAL A 87 2.22 8.45 6.02
C VAL A 87 0.76 8.04 6.22
N THR A 88 -0.11 8.60 5.39
CA THR A 88 -1.53 8.24 5.35
C THR A 88 -1.93 7.92 3.92
N LEU A 89 -2.49 6.73 3.71
CA LEU A 89 -3.00 6.27 2.42
C LEU A 89 -4.52 6.14 2.53
N VAL A 90 -5.24 6.79 1.64
CA VAL A 90 -6.70 6.74 1.60
C VAL A 90 -7.15 6.32 0.20
N SER A 91 -8.09 5.38 0.16
CA SER A 91 -8.74 4.97 -1.09
C SER A 91 -10.20 4.65 -0.78
N GLY A 92 -11.13 5.48 -1.28
CA GLY A 92 -12.54 5.35 -0.94
C GLY A 92 -12.79 5.49 0.56
N GLU A 93 -13.36 4.47 1.18
CA GLU A 93 -13.67 4.43 2.63
C GLU A 93 -12.54 3.78 3.45
N ASP A 94 -11.51 3.27 2.79
CA ASP A 94 -10.41 2.60 3.45
C ASP A 94 -9.25 3.58 3.67
N ALA A 95 -8.60 3.44 4.80
CA ALA A 95 -7.44 4.25 5.16
C ALA A 95 -6.34 3.40 5.78
N ALA A 96 -5.11 3.80 5.57
CA ALA A 96 -3.94 3.21 6.21
C ALA A 96 -3.03 4.29 6.74
N GLU A 97 -2.44 4.06 7.92
CA GLU A 97 -1.44 4.93 8.51
C GLU A 97 -0.17 4.13 8.77
N ALA A 98 0.97 4.74 8.54
CA ALA A 98 2.28 4.09 8.72
C ALA A 98 3.38 5.14 8.93
N GLY A 99 4.57 4.67 9.31
CA GLY A 99 5.75 5.53 9.35
C GLY A 99 6.42 5.70 8.00
N GLN A 100 6.28 4.68 7.14
CA GLN A 100 6.87 4.67 5.80
C GLN A 100 5.99 3.87 4.84
N ALA A 101 5.97 4.30 3.60
CA ALA A 101 5.35 3.56 2.50
C ALA A 101 6.27 3.53 1.29
N VAL A 102 6.37 2.37 0.65
CA VAL A 102 7.10 2.20 -0.60
C VAL A 102 6.11 1.71 -1.65
N TYR A 103 5.91 2.52 -2.67
CA TYR A 103 5.08 2.16 -3.82
C TYR A 103 5.98 1.71 -4.97
N ASP A 104 5.89 0.46 -5.35
CA ASP A 104 6.51 -0.08 -6.56
C ASP A 104 5.49 0.02 -7.69
N VAL A 105 5.76 0.91 -8.64
CA VAL A 105 4.82 1.22 -9.73
C VAL A 105 4.71 0.05 -10.70
N ASP A 106 5.82 -0.63 -10.98
CA ASP A 106 5.84 -1.77 -11.90
C ASP A 106 5.09 -2.98 -11.34
N ALA A 107 5.27 -3.25 -10.05
CA ALA A 107 4.59 -4.34 -9.37
C ALA A 107 3.14 -4.00 -9.00
N GLY A 108 2.78 -2.72 -8.97
CA GLY A 108 1.45 -2.28 -8.52
C GLY A 108 1.21 -2.60 -7.06
N SER A 109 2.23 -2.50 -6.22
CA SER A 109 2.16 -2.83 -4.81
C SER A 109 2.68 -1.71 -3.91
N VAL A 110 2.07 -1.59 -2.73
CA VAL A 110 2.51 -0.67 -1.69
C VAL A 110 2.88 -1.46 -0.44
N VAL A 111 4.07 -1.19 0.10
CA VAL A 111 4.52 -1.76 1.37
C VAL A 111 4.54 -0.68 2.42
N LEU A 112 3.76 -0.89 3.48
CA LEU A 112 3.66 0.01 4.63
C LEU A 112 4.43 -0.60 5.79
N THR A 113 5.22 0.20 6.49
CA THR A 113 5.99 -0.22 7.66
C THR A 113 5.95 0.86 8.75
N GLY A 114 6.19 0.44 9.99
CA GLY A 114 6.23 1.34 11.14
C GLY A 114 4.84 1.59 11.73
N ASP A 115 4.43 0.75 12.68
CA ASP A 115 3.16 0.84 13.40
C ASP A 115 1.97 1.04 12.44
N VAL A 116 1.79 0.08 11.54
CA VAL A 116 0.78 0.19 10.48
C VAL A 116 -0.61 -0.03 11.04
N LEU A 117 -1.52 0.87 10.70
CA LEU A 117 -2.92 0.80 11.06
C LEU A 117 -3.77 0.85 9.79
N LEU A 118 -4.59 -0.16 9.58
CA LEU A 118 -5.59 -0.18 8.50
C LEU A 118 -6.98 0.02 9.09
N THR A 119 -7.77 0.88 8.48
CA THR A 119 -9.15 1.14 8.87
C THR A 119 -10.06 0.93 7.69
N GLN A 120 -11.10 0.13 7.88
CA GLN A 120 -12.17 -0.06 6.91
C GLN A 120 -13.50 0.03 7.62
N GLY A 121 -14.20 1.14 7.47
CA GLY A 121 -15.42 1.41 8.24
C GLY A 121 -15.13 1.34 9.75
N GLN A 122 -15.74 0.39 10.44
CA GLN A 122 -15.56 0.16 11.88
C GLN A 122 -14.50 -0.92 12.19
N ASN A 123 -13.95 -1.53 11.16
CA ASN A 123 -12.93 -2.56 11.32
C ASN A 123 -11.54 -1.94 11.35
N VAL A 124 -10.71 -2.42 12.25
CA VAL A 124 -9.34 -1.95 12.42
C VAL A 124 -8.39 -3.13 12.43
N LEU A 125 -7.30 -3.01 11.70
CA LEU A 125 -6.26 -4.02 11.61
C LEU A 125 -4.91 -3.34 11.75
N SER A 126 -4.07 -3.85 12.65
CA SER A 126 -2.73 -3.30 12.87
C SER A 126 -1.66 -4.38 12.77
N GLY A 127 -0.46 -3.96 12.41
CA GLY A 127 0.70 -4.84 12.30
C GLY A 127 1.97 -4.05 12.08
N ASP A 128 3.10 -4.75 11.98
CA ASP A 128 4.39 -4.10 11.77
C ASP A 128 4.63 -3.78 10.29
N ARG A 129 4.08 -4.62 9.41
CA ARG A 129 4.25 -4.50 7.97
C ARG A 129 2.97 -4.92 7.25
N VAL A 130 2.58 -4.11 6.28
CA VAL A 130 1.43 -4.41 5.41
C VAL A 130 1.86 -4.28 3.96
N THR A 131 1.52 -5.27 3.16
CA THR A 131 1.70 -5.24 1.71
C THR A 131 0.33 -5.19 1.06
N VAL A 132 0.09 -4.16 0.26
CA VAL A 132 -1.17 -3.95 -0.47
C VAL A 132 -0.94 -4.18 -1.95
N ASP A 133 -1.77 -5.03 -2.57
CA ASP A 133 -1.84 -5.17 -4.01
C ASP A 133 -2.92 -4.22 -4.53
N LEU A 134 -2.52 -3.21 -5.31
CA LEU A 134 -3.43 -2.16 -5.76
C LEU A 134 -4.40 -2.64 -6.84
N ALA A 135 -4.04 -3.67 -7.61
CA ALA A 135 -4.90 -4.20 -8.65
C ALA A 135 -6.09 -4.96 -8.07
N SER A 136 -5.84 -5.79 -7.06
CA SER A 136 -6.88 -6.61 -6.39
C SER A 136 -7.49 -5.93 -5.17
N GLY A 137 -6.77 -4.98 -4.55
CA GLY A 137 -7.14 -4.37 -3.28
C GLY A 137 -6.88 -5.29 -2.08
N SER A 138 -6.18 -6.41 -2.28
CA SER A 138 -5.85 -7.32 -1.18
C SER A 138 -4.68 -6.81 -0.35
N ALA A 139 -4.69 -7.10 0.94
CA ALA A 139 -3.63 -6.73 1.86
C ALA A 139 -3.16 -7.93 2.67
N GLN A 140 -1.86 -8.00 2.93
CA GLN A 140 -1.23 -8.97 3.83
C GLN A 140 -0.61 -8.23 4.99
N VAL A 141 -0.90 -8.66 6.22
CA VAL A 141 -0.40 -8.03 7.44
C VAL A 141 0.54 -9.00 8.15
N GLN A 142 1.71 -8.52 8.53
CA GLN A 142 2.76 -9.31 9.19
C GLN A 142 3.27 -8.60 10.44
N GLY A 143 3.63 -9.39 11.45
CA GLY A 143 4.24 -8.91 12.69
C GLY A 143 3.24 -8.27 13.64
N ARG A 144 3.10 -8.83 14.85
CA ARG A 144 2.22 -8.35 15.92
C ARG A 144 0.82 -7.97 15.45
N VAL A 145 0.22 -8.82 14.63
CA VAL A 145 -1.07 -8.55 14.00
C VAL A 145 -2.18 -8.51 15.06
N ARG A 146 -2.95 -7.44 15.03
CA ARG A 146 -4.14 -7.26 15.87
C ARG A 146 -5.31 -6.80 15.00
N SER A 147 -6.44 -7.43 15.18
CA SER A 147 -7.64 -7.11 14.43
C SER A 147 -8.80 -6.84 15.39
N VAL A 148 -9.52 -5.77 15.15
CA VAL A 148 -10.78 -5.47 15.82
C VAL A 148 -11.86 -5.44 14.74
N LEU A 149 -12.72 -6.44 14.77
CA LEU A 149 -13.80 -6.58 13.79
C LEU A 149 -15.13 -6.33 14.50
N GLN A 150 -15.94 -5.44 13.93
CA GLN A 150 -17.29 -5.22 14.41
C GLN A 150 -18.18 -6.34 13.84
N PRO A 151 -18.84 -7.14 14.70
CA PRO A 151 -19.79 -8.11 14.19
C PRO A 151 -20.91 -7.34 13.46
N GLY A 152 -21.18 -7.74 12.21
CA GLY A 152 -22.07 -7.06 11.28
C GLY A 152 -23.41 -6.65 11.86
N GLY A 153 -23.38 -5.59 12.62
CA GLY A 153 -24.56 -4.92 13.09
C GLY A 153 -25.02 -4.02 11.97
N ASN A 154 -26.10 -4.28 11.46
CA ASN A 154 -26.81 -3.35 10.62
C ASN A 154 -27.20 -2.07 11.25
#